data_e4ad54dd3562cca853e013ae478d08b3
#
_entry.id   e4ad54dd3562cca853e013ae478d08b3
#
_cell.length_a   1.000
_cell.length_b   1.000
_cell.length_c   1.000
_cell.angle_alpha   90.00
_cell.angle_beta   90.00
_cell.angle_gamma   90.00
#
_symmetry.space_group_name_H-M   'P 1'
#
loop_
_entity.id
_entity.type
_entity.pdbx_description
1 polymer ?
#
loop_
_entity_poly.entity_id
_entity_poly.type
_entity_poly.pdbx_seq_one_letter_code
_entity_poly.pdbx_strand_id
1 'polypeptide(L)'
;ITYSFVDENWERDLMGNASPIALKNPIASNLSVMRSGLWGGLLDALNYNLNRKQDRAMLFEIGASYFTDKQNYREETRVAGLCYGAFQPEQWSSATKDVDFYDVKATVDALTHGQATYRSEVHSALHPGQSARVYLNNKPIGWLGKLHPKWQQHYAFAKNTVLFELSLAD
;
A
#
# COMPACT_ATOMS: atom_id res chain seq x y z
N ILE A 1 -12.36 -1.83 4.50
CA ILE A 1 -12.89 -1.54 3.15
C ILE A 1 -12.85 -0.04 2.96
N THR A 2 -12.25 0.40 1.88
CA THR A 2 -12.12 1.81 1.52
C THR A 2 -12.84 2.10 0.20
N TYR A 3 -12.97 3.38 -0.17
CA TYR A 3 -13.65 3.76 -1.39
C TYR A 3 -12.83 3.45 -2.65
N SER A 4 -13.51 3.07 -3.74
CA SER A 4 -12.91 2.88 -5.07
C SER A 4 -12.64 4.21 -5.80
N PHE A 5 -13.21 5.30 -5.32
CA PHE A 5 -13.02 6.65 -5.82
C PHE A 5 -12.08 7.40 -4.89
N VAL A 6 -11.06 8.05 -5.46
CA VAL A 6 -9.98 8.67 -4.71
C VAL A 6 -9.60 10.02 -5.31
N ASP A 7 -8.75 10.75 -4.60
CA ASP A 7 -8.18 12.01 -5.07
C ASP A 7 -7.19 11.77 -6.21
N GLU A 8 -7.28 12.59 -7.25
CA GLU A 8 -6.40 12.50 -8.43
C GLU A 8 -4.92 12.67 -8.06
N ASN A 9 -4.62 13.51 -7.07
CA ASN A 9 -3.24 13.71 -6.63
C ASN A 9 -2.66 12.45 -6.00
N TRP A 10 -3.47 11.64 -5.31
CA TRP A 10 -3.01 10.35 -4.80
C TRP A 10 -2.63 9.39 -5.93
N GLU A 11 -3.48 9.29 -6.94
CA GLU A 11 -3.19 8.43 -8.07
C GLU A 11 -1.91 8.86 -8.80
N ARG A 12 -1.74 10.16 -9.00
CA ARG A 12 -0.57 10.71 -9.68
C ARG A 12 0.70 10.59 -8.84
N ASP A 13 0.66 11.07 -7.62
CA ASP A 13 1.86 11.29 -6.80
C ASP A 13 2.23 10.07 -5.95
N LEU A 14 1.25 9.37 -5.38
CA LEU A 14 1.47 8.20 -4.54
C LEU A 14 1.60 6.93 -5.38
N MET A 15 0.63 6.67 -6.25
CA MET A 15 0.60 5.45 -7.05
C MET A 15 1.45 5.54 -8.33
N GLY A 16 1.87 6.75 -8.74
CA GLY A 16 2.62 6.98 -9.97
C GLY A 16 1.77 6.81 -11.24
N ASN A 17 0.44 6.87 -11.12
CA ASN A 17 -0.48 6.73 -12.23
C ASN A 17 -0.68 8.08 -12.93
N ALA A 18 0.01 8.29 -14.03
CA ALA A 18 -0.06 9.53 -14.80
C ALA A 18 -1.41 9.75 -15.53
N SER A 19 -2.21 8.72 -15.69
CA SER A 19 -3.47 8.76 -16.46
C SER A 19 -4.57 7.99 -15.71
N PRO A 20 -5.03 8.49 -14.56
CA PRO A 20 -6.10 7.86 -13.80
C PRO A 20 -7.43 7.93 -14.55
N ILE A 21 -8.31 6.98 -14.28
CA ILE A 21 -9.66 6.95 -14.87
C ILE A 21 -10.52 7.99 -14.18
N ALA A 22 -10.83 9.08 -14.87
CA ALA A 22 -11.65 10.16 -14.35
C ALA A 22 -13.14 9.80 -14.35
N LEU A 23 -13.84 10.16 -13.28
CA LEU A 23 -15.30 10.04 -13.20
C LEU A 23 -15.97 11.18 -13.96
N LYS A 24 -17.05 10.89 -14.69
CA LYS A 24 -17.83 11.91 -15.39
C LYS A 24 -18.58 12.85 -14.43
N ASN A 25 -19.06 12.30 -13.31
CA ASN A 25 -19.83 13.03 -12.31
C ASN A 25 -19.31 12.65 -10.91
N PRO A 26 -18.18 13.22 -10.45
CA PRO A 26 -17.65 12.94 -9.14
C PRO A 26 -18.59 13.45 -8.03
N ILE A 27 -18.77 12.68 -6.98
CA ILE A 27 -19.60 13.03 -5.81
C ILE A 27 -18.96 14.17 -5.02
N ALA A 28 -17.61 14.21 -4.98
CA ALA A 28 -16.82 15.24 -4.33
C ALA A 28 -15.49 15.43 -5.08
N SER A 29 -14.86 16.58 -4.94
CA SER A 29 -13.60 16.91 -5.62
C SER A 29 -12.45 15.95 -5.28
N ASN A 30 -12.44 15.44 -4.05
CA ASN A 30 -11.47 14.47 -3.56
C ASN A 30 -11.84 13.00 -3.86
N LEU A 31 -12.88 12.77 -4.65
CA LEU A 31 -13.35 11.44 -5.10
C LEU A 31 -13.58 11.48 -6.61
N SER A 32 -12.58 11.96 -7.34
CA SER A 32 -12.71 12.33 -8.76
C SER A 32 -12.23 11.27 -9.75
N VAL A 33 -11.44 10.29 -9.27
CA VAL A 33 -10.85 9.26 -10.13
C VAL A 33 -10.99 7.87 -9.51
N MET A 34 -10.88 6.83 -10.34
CA MET A 34 -10.81 5.44 -9.89
C MET A 34 -9.42 5.12 -9.37
N ARG A 35 -9.33 4.39 -8.27
CA ARG A 35 -8.06 3.95 -7.68
C ARG A 35 -7.36 2.89 -8.54
N SER A 36 -6.05 3.00 -8.70
CA SER A 36 -5.19 1.96 -9.29
C SER A 36 -4.47 1.11 -8.24
N GLY A 37 -4.62 1.43 -6.96
CA GLY A 37 -4.08 0.68 -5.83
C GLY A 37 -4.83 0.96 -4.54
N LEU A 38 -4.49 0.21 -3.50
CA LEU A 38 -5.21 0.24 -2.21
C LEU A 38 -4.49 1.07 -1.14
N TRP A 39 -3.25 1.47 -1.37
CA TRP A 39 -2.42 2.14 -0.37
C TRP A 39 -2.97 3.49 0.09
N GLY A 40 -3.54 4.29 -0.81
CA GLY A 40 -4.12 5.58 -0.43
C GLY A 40 -5.19 5.43 0.66
N GLY A 41 -6.14 4.52 0.46
CA GLY A 41 -7.17 4.22 1.44
C GLY A 41 -6.64 3.65 2.76
N LEU A 42 -5.60 2.80 2.71
CA LEU A 42 -4.96 2.26 3.90
C LEU A 42 -4.19 3.33 4.69
N LEU A 43 -3.51 4.27 4.00
CA LEU A 43 -2.81 5.39 4.65
C LEU A 43 -3.79 6.34 5.34
N ASP A 44 -4.93 6.62 4.72
CA ASP A 44 -5.99 7.41 5.37
C ASP A 44 -6.59 6.68 6.57
N ALA A 45 -6.83 5.38 6.46
CA ALA A 45 -7.30 4.58 7.59
C ALA A 45 -6.28 4.58 8.73
N LEU A 46 -4.97 4.50 8.43
CA LEU A 46 -3.92 4.65 9.42
C LEU A 46 -3.99 6.02 10.08
N ASN A 47 -4.01 7.10 9.29
CA ASN A 47 -4.08 8.47 9.81
C ASN A 47 -5.30 8.69 10.73
N TYR A 48 -6.45 8.15 10.31
CA TYR A 48 -7.67 8.18 11.14
C TYR A 48 -7.49 7.48 12.49
N ASN A 49 -6.81 6.34 12.54
CA ASN A 49 -6.55 5.59 13.77
C ASN A 49 -5.53 6.32 14.68
N LEU A 50 -4.45 6.86 14.10
CA LEU A 50 -3.44 7.60 14.85
C LEU A 50 -4.03 8.85 15.50
N ASN A 51 -4.93 9.57 14.83
CA ASN A 51 -5.66 10.71 15.39
C ASN A 51 -6.57 10.32 16.57
N ARG A 52 -6.83 9.02 16.76
CA ARG A 52 -7.56 8.45 17.89
C ARG A 52 -6.66 7.78 18.92
N LYS A 53 -5.38 8.19 18.94
CA LYS A 53 -4.36 7.71 19.90
C LYS A 53 -4.04 6.22 19.79
N GLN A 54 -4.28 5.60 18.64
CA GLN A 54 -3.68 4.31 18.33
C GLN A 54 -2.21 4.54 17.98
N ASP A 55 -1.30 3.83 18.62
CA ASP A 55 0.15 3.97 18.42
C ASP A 55 0.74 2.83 17.54
N ARG A 56 -0.12 1.90 17.16
CA ARG A 56 0.20 0.71 16.37
C ARG A 56 -0.97 0.35 15.46
N ALA A 57 -0.68 -0.02 14.23
CA ALA A 57 -1.70 -0.50 13.31
C ALA A 57 -1.16 -1.58 12.38
N MET A 58 -1.95 -2.63 12.17
CA MET A 58 -1.78 -3.63 11.11
C MET A 58 -3.10 -3.71 10.36
N LEU A 59 -3.11 -3.19 9.13
CA LEU A 59 -4.30 -3.07 8.30
C LEU A 59 -4.10 -3.85 7.01
N PHE A 60 -5.18 -4.45 6.50
CA PHE A 60 -5.19 -5.01 5.16
C PHE A 60 -6.52 -4.78 4.48
N GLU A 61 -6.52 -4.83 3.17
CA GLU A 61 -7.72 -4.77 2.34
C GLU A 61 -7.54 -5.70 1.14
N ILE A 62 -8.64 -6.38 0.78
CA ILE A 62 -8.79 -7.02 -0.53
C ILE A 62 -9.84 -6.22 -1.29
N GLY A 63 -9.50 -5.72 -2.46
CA GLY A 63 -10.37 -4.85 -3.22
C GLY A 63 -9.98 -4.72 -4.68
N ALA A 64 -10.89 -4.14 -5.46
CA ALA A 64 -10.67 -3.87 -6.87
C ALA A 64 -9.81 -2.63 -7.08
N SER A 65 -8.91 -2.70 -8.05
CA SER A 65 -8.13 -1.62 -8.62
C SER A 65 -8.39 -1.52 -10.12
N TYR A 66 -8.30 -0.32 -10.67
CA TYR A 66 -8.78 -0.03 -12.02
C TYR A 66 -7.69 0.59 -12.86
N PHE A 67 -7.52 0.09 -14.07
CA PHE A 67 -6.47 0.51 -14.99
C PHE A 67 -7.04 0.79 -16.38
N THR A 68 -6.39 1.70 -17.09
CA THR A 68 -6.65 1.92 -18.51
C THR A 68 -5.69 1.07 -19.32
N ASP A 69 -6.23 0.24 -20.21
CA ASP A 69 -5.46 -0.49 -21.21
C ASP A 69 -5.89 -0.02 -22.60
N LYS A 70 -5.10 0.89 -23.17
CA LYS A 70 -5.33 1.54 -24.48
C LYS A 70 -6.71 2.23 -24.56
N GLN A 71 -7.77 1.50 -24.94
CA GLN A 71 -9.15 2.00 -25.03
C GLN A 71 -10.12 1.26 -24.11
N ASN A 72 -9.63 0.28 -23.35
CA ASN A 72 -10.45 -0.53 -22.44
C ASN A 72 -10.10 -0.23 -20.99
N TYR A 73 -11.06 -0.48 -20.12
CA TYR A 73 -10.84 -0.48 -18.68
C TYR A 73 -10.62 -1.91 -18.20
N ARG A 74 -9.64 -2.10 -17.33
CA ARG A 74 -9.37 -3.37 -16.66
C ARG A 74 -9.57 -3.21 -15.17
N GLU A 75 -10.32 -4.11 -14.59
CA GLU A 75 -10.43 -4.30 -13.15
C GLU A 75 -9.52 -5.46 -12.71
N GLU A 76 -8.86 -5.30 -11.59
CA GLU A 76 -7.97 -6.31 -11.02
C GLU A 76 -8.17 -6.36 -9.51
N THR A 77 -8.42 -7.56 -8.98
CA THR A 77 -8.49 -7.76 -7.53
C THR A 77 -7.07 -7.77 -6.96
N ARG A 78 -6.87 -7.00 -5.90
CA ARG A 78 -5.60 -6.90 -5.18
C ARG A 78 -5.76 -7.13 -3.70
N VAL A 79 -4.70 -7.60 -3.06
CA VAL A 79 -4.53 -7.55 -1.61
C VAL A 79 -3.43 -6.57 -1.28
N ALA A 80 -3.69 -5.69 -0.35
CA ALA A 80 -2.67 -4.78 0.19
C ALA A 80 -2.68 -4.81 1.71
N GLY A 81 -1.54 -4.53 2.30
CA GLY A 81 -1.40 -4.40 3.74
C GLY A 81 -0.46 -3.28 4.13
N LEU A 82 -0.64 -2.83 5.35
CA LEU A 82 0.13 -1.77 5.98
C LEU A 82 0.40 -2.14 7.43
N CYS A 83 1.66 -2.01 7.84
CA CYS A 83 2.08 -2.16 9.22
C CYS A 83 2.76 -0.87 9.71
N TYR A 84 2.36 -0.40 10.88
CA TYR A 84 2.86 0.82 11.51
C TYR A 84 3.18 0.59 12.98
N GLY A 85 4.30 1.13 13.44
CA GLY A 85 4.69 1.13 14.84
C GLY A 85 5.24 -0.22 15.29
N ALA A 86 4.94 -0.65 16.52
CA ALA A 86 5.49 -1.87 17.10
C ALA A 86 4.97 -3.12 16.38
N PHE A 87 5.87 -4.07 16.10
CA PHE A 87 5.52 -5.36 15.48
C PHE A 87 4.57 -6.18 16.37
N GLN A 88 4.80 -6.16 17.66
CA GLN A 88 3.95 -6.80 18.67
C GLN A 88 3.44 -5.76 19.68
N PRO A 89 2.29 -6.01 20.31
CA PRO A 89 1.86 -5.21 21.46
C PRO A 89 2.96 -5.22 22.55
N GLU A 90 3.03 -4.14 23.31
CA GLU A 90 3.96 -4.06 24.43
C GLU A 90 3.73 -5.22 25.42
N GLN A 91 4.81 -5.92 25.79
CA GLN A 91 4.79 -7.07 26.68
C GLN A 91 5.96 -6.96 27.66
N TRP A 92 5.74 -7.44 28.90
CA TRP A 92 6.79 -7.46 29.92
C TRP A 92 7.93 -8.44 29.63
N SER A 93 7.68 -9.45 28.78
CA SER A 93 8.62 -10.55 28.49
C SER A 93 9.53 -10.30 27.28
N SER A 94 9.31 -9.25 26.51
CA SER A 94 10.09 -8.97 25.30
C SER A 94 10.25 -7.47 25.07
N ALA A 95 11.41 -7.09 24.51
CA ALA A 95 11.64 -5.72 24.10
C ALA A 95 10.73 -5.32 22.95
N THR A 96 10.19 -4.10 22.98
CA THR A 96 9.41 -3.56 21.89
C THR A 96 10.30 -3.34 20.66
N LYS A 97 9.93 -3.94 19.54
CA LYS A 97 10.59 -3.77 18.24
C LYS A 97 9.60 -3.12 17.26
N ASP A 98 10.02 -2.04 16.62
CA ASP A 98 9.24 -1.47 15.51
C ASP A 98 9.24 -2.40 14.30
N VAL A 99 8.14 -2.38 13.56
CA VAL A 99 7.99 -3.14 12.31
C VAL A 99 9.07 -2.73 11.30
N ASP A 100 9.64 -3.71 10.64
CA ASP A 100 10.61 -3.51 9.58
C ASP A 100 10.17 -4.17 8.25
N PHE A 101 10.99 -3.98 7.22
CA PHE A 101 10.77 -4.55 5.89
C PHE A 101 10.62 -6.09 5.93
N TYR A 102 11.41 -6.77 6.73
CA TYR A 102 11.45 -8.23 6.78
C TYR A 102 10.24 -8.83 7.49
N ASP A 103 9.66 -8.10 8.45
CA ASP A 103 8.43 -8.53 9.13
C ASP A 103 7.26 -8.59 8.13
N VAL A 104 7.14 -7.58 7.25
CA VAL A 104 6.11 -7.55 6.21
C VAL A 104 6.45 -8.48 5.04
N LYS A 105 7.75 -8.64 4.73
CA LYS A 105 8.20 -9.64 3.75
C LYS A 105 7.75 -11.05 4.15
N ALA A 106 7.84 -11.41 5.43
CA ALA A 106 7.36 -12.70 5.92
C ALA A 106 5.86 -12.90 5.67
N THR A 107 5.05 -11.84 5.75
CA THR A 107 3.62 -11.88 5.38
C THR A 107 3.45 -12.15 3.88
N VAL A 108 4.21 -11.48 3.02
CA VAL A 108 4.18 -11.72 1.57
C VAL A 108 4.64 -13.14 1.24
N ASP A 109 5.68 -13.63 1.88
CA ASP A 109 6.15 -15.01 1.72
C ASP A 109 5.07 -16.02 2.12
N ALA A 110 4.35 -15.78 3.22
CA ALA A 110 3.23 -16.64 3.64
C ALA A 110 2.08 -16.63 2.61
N LEU A 111 1.70 -15.46 2.08
CA LEU A 111 0.65 -15.31 1.07
C LEU A 111 1.01 -16.00 -0.27
N THR A 112 2.29 -16.08 -0.58
CA THR A 112 2.80 -16.69 -1.83
C THR A 112 3.39 -18.08 -1.62
N HIS A 113 3.14 -18.70 -0.46
CA HIS A 113 3.66 -20.03 -0.09
C HIS A 113 5.20 -20.14 -0.24
N GLY A 114 5.92 -19.04 0.02
CA GLY A 114 7.38 -18.98 -0.11
C GLY A 114 7.92 -18.97 -1.55
N GLN A 115 7.05 -18.83 -2.55
CA GLN A 115 7.43 -18.86 -3.98
C GLN A 115 7.76 -17.48 -4.54
N ALA A 116 7.53 -16.41 -3.79
CA ALA A 116 7.83 -15.06 -4.22
C ALA A 116 9.35 -14.84 -4.36
N THR A 117 9.73 -14.11 -5.39
CA THR A 117 11.06 -13.56 -5.55
C THR A 117 11.01 -12.03 -5.57
N TYR A 118 12.09 -11.39 -5.15
CA TYR A 118 12.13 -9.95 -4.93
C TYR A 118 13.26 -9.33 -5.71
N ARG A 119 12.99 -8.19 -6.36
CA ARG A 119 14.01 -7.39 -7.06
C ARG A 119 13.94 -5.97 -6.53
N SER A 120 15.10 -5.37 -6.28
CA SER A 120 15.17 -3.96 -5.89
C SER A 120 14.72 -3.10 -7.07
N GLU A 121 13.61 -2.41 -6.89
CA GLU A 121 13.05 -1.46 -7.86
C GLU A 121 12.45 -0.27 -7.11
N VAL A 122 12.39 0.89 -7.77
CA VAL A 122 11.88 2.13 -7.19
C VAL A 122 10.40 2.29 -7.50
N HIS A 123 9.62 2.67 -6.49
CA HIS A 123 8.21 3.04 -6.60
C HIS A 123 7.97 4.40 -5.93
N SER A 124 7.09 5.24 -6.50
CA SER A 124 6.81 6.61 -6.00
C SER A 124 6.34 6.67 -4.55
N ALA A 125 5.61 5.64 -4.10
CA ALA A 125 5.13 5.53 -2.73
C ALA A 125 6.19 5.00 -1.74
N LEU A 126 7.26 4.37 -2.21
CA LEU A 126 8.18 3.61 -1.38
C LEU A 126 9.56 4.26 -1.28
N HIS A 127 10.23 3.99 -0.16
CA HIS A 127 11.59 4.45 0.09
C HIS A 127 12.57 3.83 -0.93
N PRO A 128 13.39 4.63 -1.65
CA PRO A 128 14.24 4.14 -2.74
C PRO A 128 15.21 3.02 -2.35
N GLY A 129 15.71 3.05 -1.10
CA GLY A 129 16.64 2.03 -0.57
C GLY A 129 15.97 0.88 0.16
N GLN A 130 14.63 0.88 0.29
CA GLN A 130 13.87 -0.15 1.01
C GLN A 130 12.56 -0.46 0.26
N SER A 131 12.68 -0.77 -1.01
CA SER A 131 11.57 -1.15 -1.89
C SER A 131 11.95 -2.32 -2.77
N ALA A 132 10.99 -3.19 -3.02
CA ALA A 132 11.14 -4.34 -3.87
C ALA A 132 9.90 -4.58 -4.72
N ARG A 133 10.13 -4.93 -5.98
CA ARG A 133 9.12 -5.53 -6.84
C ARG A 133 8.99 -7.01 -6.50
N VAL A 134 7.77 -7.47 -6.32
CA VAL A 134 7.46 -8.87 -5.99
C VAL A 134 7.10 -9.62 -7.27
N TYR A 135 7.71 -10.79 -7.45
CA TYR A 135 7.48 -11.66 -8.60
C TYR A 135 7.01 -13.04 -8.14
N LEU A 136 6.09 -13.62 -8.88
CA LEU A 136 5.68 -15.02 -8.77
C LEU A 136 5.78 -15.66 -10.15
N ASN A 137 6.49 -16.80 -10.27
CA ASN A 137 6.75 -17.47 -11.55
C ASN A 137 7.32 -16.52 -12.64
N ASN A 138 8.23 -15.64 -12.25
CA ASN A 138 8.83 -14.58 -13.09
C ASN A 138 7.83 -13.51 -13.61
N LYS A 139 6.57 -13.53 -13.17
CA LYS A 139 5.62 -12.45 -13.45
C LYS A 139 5.63 -11.44 -12.29
N PRO A 140 5.66 -10.13 -12.54
CA PRO A 140 5.55 -9.14 -11.49
C PRO A 140 4.11 -9.14 -10.97
N ILE A 141 3.94 -9.37 -9.67
CA ILE A 141 2.63 -9.42 -9.02
C ILE A 141 2.38 -8.25 -8.06
N GLY A 142 3.40 -7.51 -7.69
CA GLY A 142 3.19 -6.41 -6.76
C GLY A 142 4.44 -5.76 -6.23
N TRP A 143 4.31 -5.11 -5.07
CA TRP A 143 5.34 -4.32 -4.43
C TRP A 143 5.37 -4.56 -2.93
N LEU A 144 6.53 -4.36 -2.34
CA LEU A 144 6.79 -4.37 -0.91
C LEU A 144 7.81 -3.29 -0.58
N GLY A 145 7.60 -2.52 0.47
CA GLY A 145 8.59 -1.55 0.90
C GLY A 145 8.17 -0.67 2.07
N LYS A 146 9.12 0.09 2.57
CA LYS A 146 8.87 1.13 3.55
C LYS A 146 8.26 2.35 2.84
N LEU A 147 7.33 3.02 3.50
CA LEU A 147 6.74 4.26 2.97
C LEU A 147 7.82 5.30 2.69
N HIS A 148 7.70 5.98 1.55
CA HIS A 148 8.65 7.04 1.15
C HIS A 148 8.66 8.17 2.20
N PRO A 149 9.82 8.73 2.55
CA PRO A 149 9.94 9.83 3.53
C PRO A 149 9.03 11.03 3.25
N LYS A 150 8.80 11.37 1.97
CA LYS A 150 7.87 12.43 1.56
C LYS A 150 6.45 12.18 2.12
N TRP A 151 5.95 10.96 2.00
CA TRP A 151 4.63 10.59 2.48
C TRP A 151 4.60 10.43 4.00
N GLN A 152 5.66 9.88 4.57
CA GLN A 152 5.86 9.83 6.01
C GLN A 152 5.72 11.23 6.65
N GLN A 153 6.34 12.24 6.02
CA GLN A 153 6.26 13.62 6.44
C GLN A 153 4.88 14.25 6.17
N HIS A 154 4.30 13.99 5.01
CA HIS A 154 2.99 14.51 4.62
C HIS A 154 1.89 14.13 5.63
N TYR A 155 1.89 12.89 6.10
CA TYR A 155 0.96 12.38 7.10
C TYR A 155 1.45 12.61 8.54
N ALA A 156 2.66 13.15 8.75
CA ALA A 156 3.29 13.30 10.06
C ALA A 156 3.38 11.97 10.84
N PHE A 157 3.65 10.88 10.18
CA PHE A 157 3.83 9.57 10.82
C PHE A 157 5.17 9.50 11.55
N ALA A 158 5.13 9.31 12.86
CA ALA A 158 6.32 9.31 13.72
C ALA A 158 7.12 8.01 13.64
N LYS A 159 6.48 6.89 13.30
CA LYS A 159 7.10 5.56 13.31
C LYS A 159 7.16 4.98 11.89
N ASN A 160 7.96 3.92 11.73
CA ASN A 160 8.09 3.21 10.45
C ASN A 160 6.74 2.69 9.97
N THR A 161 6.49 2.88 8.68
CA THR A 161 5.32 2.35 7.97
C THR A 161 5.81 1.48 6.82
N VAL A 162 5.42 0.23 6.80
CA VAL A 162 5.80 -0.73 5.75
C VAL A 162 4.53 -1.21 5.05
N LEU A 163 4.57 -1.24 3.73
CA LEU A 163 3.44 -1.51 2.86
C LEU A 163 3.74 -2.68 1.94
N PHE A 164 2.71 -3.44 1.60
CA PHE A 164 2.75 -4.33 0.44
C PHE A 164 1.44 -4.22 -0.34
N GLU A 165 1.50 -4.56 -1.63
CA GLU A 165 0.32 -4.74 -2.48
C GLU A 165 0.62 -5.79 -3.54
N LEU A 166 -0.27 -6.77 -3.69
CA LEU A 166 -0.15 -7.87 -4.63
C LEU A 166 -1.41 -7.98 -5.48
N SER A 167 -1.24 -8.27 -6.77
CA SER A 167 -2.31 -8.73 -7.65
C SER A 167 -2.72 -10.14 -7.27
N LEU A 168 -4.03 -10.37 -7.23
CA LEU A 168 -4.63 -11.70 -7.08
C LEU A 168 -5.13 -12.26 -8.44
N ALA A 169 -4.81 -11.59 -9.53
CA ALA A 169 -5.11 -12.10 -10.87
C ALA A 169 -4.21 -13.31 -11.19
N ASP A 170 -4.80 -14.36 -11.72
CA ASP A 170 -4.15 -15.59 -12.18
C ASP A 170 -3.17 -15.37 -13.34
#